data_efb01763d92dff1800640300110e1416
#
_entry.id   efb01763d92dff1800640300110e1416
#
_cell.length_a   1.000
_cell.length_b   1.000
_cell.length_c   1.000
_cell.angle_alpha   90.00
_cell.angle_beta   90.00
_cell.angle_gamma   90.00
#
_symmetry.space_group_name_H-M   'P 1'
#
loop_
_entity.id
_entity.type
_entity.pdbx_description
1 polymer ?
#
loop_
_entity_poly.entity_id
_entity_poly.type
_entity_poly.pdbx_seq_one_letter_code
_entity_poly.pdbx_strand_id
1 'polypeptide(L)'
;MDDEARETIERFHEVLNRRDLDALGDLITDDCVFEATSPAPDGARHVGRQAVLGAFRVFFAGSPATHFEVEEMFGAGDRVIVRWLYNWADGHVRGVDLLRVRAGRVAETLAYVKG
;
A
#
# COMPACT_ATOMS: atom_id res chain seq x y z
N MET A 1 13.11 12.92 1.14
CA MET A 1 12.44 11.80 1.83
C MET A 1 13.29 11.35 2.98
N ASP A 2 12.69 11.21 4.17
CA ASP A 2 13.41 10.75 5.35
C ASP A 2 13.84 9.29 5.19
N ASP A 3 14.98 8.93 5.79
CA ASP A 3 15.43 7.52 5.80
C ASP A 3 14.40 6.61 6.48
N GLU A 4 13.80 7.08 7.58
CA GLU A 4 12.73 6.34 8.26
C GLU A 4 11.53 6.11 7.34
N ALA A 5 11.13 7.12 6.58
CA ALA A 5 10.03 6.99 5.65
C ALA A 5 10.35 5.97 4.56
N ARG A 6 11.55 6.02 3.99
CA ARG A 6 11.98 5.06 2.96
C ARG A 6 11.97 3.63 3.51
N GLU A 7 12.58 3.41 4.66
CA GLU A 7 12.66 2.09 5.26
C GLU A 7 11.28 1.53 5.61
N THR A 8 10.39 2.39 6.11
CA THR A 8 9.02 2.00 6.45
C THR A 8 8.28 1.53 5.20
N ILE A 9 8.38 2.27 4.10
CA ILE A 9 7.66 1.93 2.87
C ILE A 9 8.28 0.69 2.19
N GLU A 10 9.60 0.54 2.24
CA GLU A 10 10.25 -0.69 1.74
C GLU A 10 9.73 -1.92 2.50
N ARG A 11 9.65 -1.83 3.82
CA ARG A 11 9.09 -2.91 4.64
C ARG A 11 7.61 -3.15 4.37
N PHE A 12 6.85 -2.08 4.17
CA PHE A 12 5.44 -2.16 3.84
C PHE A 12 5.21 -2.98 2.56
N HIS A 13 6.00 -2.74 1.51
CA HIS A 13 5.90 -3.49 0.26
C HIS A 13 6.33 -4.95 0.42
N GLU A 14 7.37 -5.23 1.22
CA GLU A 14 7.75 -6.61 1.54
C GLU A 14 6.61 -7.36 2.22
N VAL A 15 5.97 -6.72 3.19
CA VAL A 15 4.85 -7.30 3.94
C VAL A 15 3.65 -7.55 3.03
N LEU A 16 3.34 -6.61 2.14
CA LEU A 16 2.26 -6.79 1.17
C LEU A 16 2.54 -7.98 0.24
N ASN A 17 3.76 -8.11 -0.23
CA ASN A 17 4.13 -9.22 -1.13
C ASN A 17 4.12 -10.57 -0.42
N ARG A 18 4.40 -10.62 0.89
CA ARG A 18 4.29 -11.82 1.69
C ARG A 18 2.86 -12.11 2.13
N ARG A 19 1.95 -11.16 1.98
CA ARG A 19 0.55 -11.25 2.43
C ARG A 19 0.43 -11.54 3.91
N ASP A 20 1.28 -10.91 4.72
CA ASP A 20 1.36 -11.12 6.15
C ASP A 20 0.53 -10.06 6.88
N LEU A 21 -0.72 -10.39 7.20
CA LEU A 21 -1.65 -9.47 7.86
C LEU A 21 -1.20 -9.05 9.25
N ASP A 22 -0.58 -9.95 10.01
CA ASP A 22 -0.10 -9.62 11.35
C ASP A 22 1.02 -8.57 11.29
N ALA A 23 1.99 -8.78 10.42
CA ALA A 23 3.07 -7.82 10.21
C ALA A 23 2.53 -6.49 9.66
N LEU A 24 1.54 -6.54 8.78
CA LEU A 24 0.91 -5.34 8.25
C LEU A 24 0.24 -4.52 9.35
N GLY A 25 -0.45 -5.18 10.28
CA GLY A 25 -1.08 -4.51 11.41
C GLY A 25 -0.07 -3.73 12.27
N ASP A 26 1.14 -4.26 12.41
CA ASP A 26 2.20 -3.60 13.18
C ASP A 26 2.82 -2.41 12.43
N LEU A 27 2.64 -2.35 11.12
CA LEU A 27 3.24 -1.31 10.27
C LEU A 27 2.32 -0.14 9.96
N ILE A 28 1.07 -0.19 10.37
CA ILE A 28 0.11 0.89 10.12
C ILE A 28 -0.32 1.53 11.42
N THR A 29 -0.68 2.82 11.36
CA THR A 29 -1.17 3.55 12.53
C THR A 29 -2.60 3.15 12.86
N ASP A 30 -3.04 3.44 14.09
CA ASP A 30 -4.42 3.16 14.53
C ASP A 30 -5.46 3.89 13.67
N ASP A 31 -5.11 5.08 13.18
CA ASP A 31 -5.97 5.93 12.38
C ASP A 31 -5.64 5.88 10.88
N CYS A 32 -4.94 4.84 10.45
CA CYS A 32 -4.52 4.68 9.06
C CYS A 32 -5.70 4.79 8.09
N VAL A 33 -5.45 5.43 6.94
CA VAL A 33 -6.43 5.57 5.87
C VAL A 33 -5.88 4.88 4.63
N PHE A 34 -6.73 4.06 4.00
CA PHE A 34 -6.43 3.41 2.73
C PHE A 34 -7.53 3.72 1.73
N GLU A 35 -7.15 4.33 0.60
CA GLU A 35 -8.06 4.46 -0.55
C GLU A 35 -7.61 3.48 -1.62
N ALA A 36 -8.47 2.53 -1.92
CA ALA A 36 -8.22 1.49 -2.90
C ALA A 36 -8.44 2.00 -4.34
N THR A 37 -7.99 1.23 -5.32
CA THR A 37 -8.17 1.58 -6.73
C THR A 37 -9.58 1.28 -7.25
N SER A 38 -10.35 0.49 -6.53
CA SER A 38 -11.72 0.09 -6.94
C SER A 38 -12.68 0.24 -5.77
N PRO A 39 -13.99 0.39 -6.03
CA PRO A 39 -14.61 0.51 -7.36
C PRO A 39 -14.38 1.90 -7.97
N ALA A 40 -14.49 1.98 -9.30
CA ALA A 40 -14.46 3.27 -9.98
C ALA A 40 -15.68 4.10 -9.53
N PRO A 41 -15.59 5.46 -9.53
CA PRO A 41 -14.45 6.26 -10.02
C PRO A 41 -13.34 6.48 -8.99
N ASP A 42 -13.64 6.47 -7.69
CA ASP A 42 -12.70 6.99 -6.67
C ASP A 42 -12.07 5.92 -5.79
N GLY A 43 -12.56 4.69 -5.88
CA GLY A 43 -12.14 3.62 -4.99
C GLY A 43 -12.81 3.68 -3.61
N ALA A 44 -12.76 2.59 -2.89
CA ALA A 44 -13.30 2.53 -1.53
C ALA A 44 -12.30 3.14 -0.56
N ARG A 45 -12.81 3.93 0.41
CA ARG A 45 -12.01 4.54 1.46
C ARG A 45 -12.21 3.78 2.76
N HIS A 46 -11.13 3.31 3.34
CA HIS A 46 -11.12 2.58 4.60
C HIS A 46 -10.41 3.41 5.66
N VAL A 47 -11.02 3.60 6.81
CA VAL A 47 -10.49 4.44 7.89
C VAL A 47 -10.34 3.62 9.16
N GLY A 48 -9.13 3.64 9.73
CA GLY A 48 -8.78 2.93 10.94
C GLY A 48 -8.14 1.57 10.66
N ARG A 49 -7.33 1.10 11.61
CA ARG A 49 -6.55 -0.13 11.45
C ARG A 49 -7.41 -1.33 11.08
N GLN A 50 -8.53 -1.55 11.78
CA GLN A 50 -9.35 -2.74 11.52
C GLN A 50 -9.98 -2.72 10.12
N ALA A 51 -10.46 -1.56 9.69
CA ALA A 51 -11.03 -1.42 8.36
C ALA A 51 -9.98 -1.64 7.26
N VAL A 52 -8.78 -1.08 7.46
CA VAL A 52 -7.68 -1.22 6.51
C VAL A 52 -7.22 -2.69 6.44
N LEU A 53 -7.05 -3.36 7.58
CA LEU A 53 -6.68 -4.77 7.60
C LEU A 53 -7.76 -5.64 6.95
N GLY A 54 -9.02 -5.33 7.16
CA GLY A 54 -10.14 -6.03 6.51
C GLY A 54 -10.09 -5.92 4.99
N ALA A 55 -9.77 -4.73 4.48
CA ALA A 55 -9.63 -4.51 3.03
C ALA A 55 -8.46 -5.31 2.46
N PHE A 56 -7.32 -5.33 3.13
CA PHE A 56 -6.17 -6.13 2.67
C PHE A 56 -6.41 -7.62 2.78
N ARG A 57 -7.15 -8.07 3.80
CA ARG A 57 -7.52 -9.49 3.92
C ARG A 57 -8.30 -9.95 2.68
N VAL A 58 -9.28 -9.17 2.25
CA VAL A 58 -10.07 -9.48 1.06
C VAL A 58 -9.18 -9.47 -0.19
N PHE A 59 -8.32 -8.47 -0.31
CA PHE A 59 -7.39 -8.35 -1.42
C PHE A 59 -6.46 -9.57 -1.50
N PHE A 60 -5.86 -9.97 -0.40
CA PHE A 60 -4.95 -11.13 -0.35
C PHE A 60 -5.65 -12.43 -0.72
N ALA A 61 -6.88 -12.62 -0.24
CA ALA A 61 -7.67 -13.81 -0.55
C ALA A 61 -8.01 -13.92 -2.04
N GLY A 62 -8.21 -12.78 -2.70
CA GLY A 62 -8.59 -12.74 -4.11
C GLY A 62 -7.42 -12.74 -5.09
N SER A 63 -6.17 -12.66 -4.61
CA SER A 63 -5.01 -12.42 -5.46
C SER A 63 -3.81 -13.28 -5.08
N PRO A 64 -3.92 -14.62 -5.10
CA PRO A 64 -2.88 -15.48 -4.50
C PRO A 64 -1.56 -15.53 -5.29
N ALA A 65 -1.55 -15.20 -6.56
CA ALA A 65 -0.36 -15.33 -7.42
C ALA A 65 0.11 -13.99 -7.98
N THR A 66 -0.03 -12.92 -7.20
CA THR A 66 0.31 -11.58 -7.65
C THR A 66 1.50 -11.02 -6.90
N HIS A 67 2.14 -10.02 -7.48
CA HIS A 67 3.34 -9.41 -6.92
C HIS A 67 3.39 -7.94 -7.28
N PHE A 68 3.73 -7.11 -6.27
CA PHE A 68 4.04 -5.70 -6.49
C PHE A 68 5.53 -5.53 -6.68
N GLU A 69 5.91 -4.85 -7.75
CA GLU A 69 7.28 -4.43 -8.00
C GLU A 69 7.34 -2.90 -7.89
N VAL A 70 8.24 -2.39 -7.07
CA VAL A 70 8.47 -0.95 -6.94
C VAL A 70 9.37 -0.53 -8.09
N GLU A 71 8.84 0.32 -8.98
CA GLU A 71 9.61 0.83 -10.12
C GLU A 71 10.34 2.14 -9.78
N GLU A 72 9.77 2.92 -8.87
CA GLU A 72 10.36 4.18 -8.46
C GLU A 72 9.81 4.59 -7.10
N MET A 73 10.64 5.15 -6.24
CA MET A 73 10.24 5.67 -4.94
C MET A 73 10.94 7.00 -4.70
N PHE A 74 10.15 8.03 -4.37
CA PHE A 74 10.70 9.35 -4.01
C PHE A 74 9.70 10.07 -3.12
N GLY A 75 10.13 11.20 -2.56
CA GLY A 75 9.24 11.97 -1.71
C GLY A 75 9.94 13.12 -1.02
N ALA A 76 9.24 13.75 -0.09
CA ALA A 76 9.73 14.85 0.72
C ALA A 76 9.22 14.67 2.15
N GLY A 77 10.12 14.73 3.12
CA GLY A 77 9.77 14.55 4.53
C GLY A 77 9.07 13.22 4.76
N ASP A 78 7.88 13.28 5.32
CA ASP A 78 7.05 12.12 5.65
C ASP A 78 6.16 11.63 4.50
N ARG A 79 6.19 12.31 3.33
CA ARG A 79 5.41 11.94 2.16
C ARG A 79 6.26 11.13 1.20
N VAL A 80 5.71 10.00 0.76
CA VAL A 80 6.39 9.08 -0.15
C VAL A 80 5.48 8.79 -1.34
N ILE A 81 6.06 8.79 -2.53
CA ILE A 81 5.39 8.42 -3.78
C ILE A 81 6.06 7.17 -4.29
N VAL A 82 5.27 6.15 -4.58
CA VAL A 82 5.76 4.88 -5.13
C VAL A 82 5.06 4.62 -6.46
N ARG A 83 5.85 4.49 -7.53
CA ARG A 83 5.34 3.95 -8.79
C ARG A 83 5.52 2.44 -8.74
N TRP A 84 4.43 1.70 -8.96
CA TRP A 84 4.44 0.26 -8.84
C TRP A 84 3.91 -0.42 -10.10
N LEU A 85 4.40 -1.64 -10.30
CA LEU A 85 3.89 -2.60 -11.27
C LEU A 85 3.27 -3.75 -10.47
N TYR A 86 1.99 -4.00 -10.68
CA TYR A 86 1.29 -5.13 -10.07
C TYR A 86 1.05 -6.16 -11.14
N ASN A 87 1.63 -7.35 -10.97
CA ASN A 87 1.56 -8.35 -12.02
C ASN A 87 1.00 -9.68 -11.51
N TRP A 88 0.39 -10.40 -12.43
CA TRP A 88 -0.16 -11.72 -12.24
C TRP A 88 0.22 -12.57 -13.46
N ALA A 89 -0.18 -13.87 -13.46
CA ALA A 89 0.34 -14.84 -14.41
C ALA A 89 0.35 -14.38 -15.89
N ASP A 90 -0.69 -13.68 -16.34
CA ASP A 90 -0.87 -13.32 -17.73
C ASP A 90 -1.17 -11.85 -17.98
N GLY A 91 -0.88 -11.00 -16.99
CA GLY A 91 -1.15 -9.58 -17.17
C GLY A 91 -0.51 -8.73 -16.09
N HIS A 92 -0.67 -7.41 -16.24
CA HIS A 92 -0.19 -6.45 -15.26
C HIS A 92 -0.97 -5.14 -15.34
N VAL A 93 -0.81 -4.34 -14.29
CA VAL A 93 -1.28 -2.96 -14.26
C VAL A 93 -0.23 -2.12 -13.53
N ARG A 94 -0.13 -0.86 -13.90
CA ARG A 94 0.76 0.09 -13.22
C ARG A 94 -0.07 1.12 -12.47
N GLY A 95 0.52 1.63 -11.40
CA GLY A 95 -0.10 2.68 -10.62
C GLY A 95 0.87 3.42 -9.75
N VAL A 96 0.31 4.27 -8.92
CA VAL A 96 1.04 5.13 -8.00
C VAL A 96 0.33 5.12 -6.66
N ASP A 97 1.10 4.98 -5.59
CA ASP A 97 0.61 5.23 -4.24
C ASP A 97 1.18 6.54 -3.72
N LEU A 98 0.31 7.32 -3.09
CA LEU A 98 0.72 8.45 -2.27
C LEU A 98 0.64 8.00 -0.81
N LEU A 99 1.76 8.03 -0.11
CA LEU A 99 1.84 7.52 1.25
C LEU A 99 2.27 8.60 2.23
N ARG A 100 1.87 8.45 3.48
CA ARG A 100 2.38 9.24 4.59
C ARG A 100 2.88 8.30 5.68
N VAL A 101 4.06 8.60 6.21
CA VAL A 101 4.68 7.83 7.29
C VAL A 101 4.66 8.68 8.56
N ARG A 102 4.33 8.04 9.69
CA ARG A 102 4.34 8.70 10.98
C ARG A 102 4.88 7.72 12.03
N ALA A 103 5.98 8.11 12.67
CA ALA A 103 6.63 7.30 13.71
C ALA A 103 6.93 5.86 13.24
N GLY A 104 7.46 5.70 12.04
CA GLY A 104 7.85 4.40 11.50
C GLY A 104 6.68 3.52 11.06
N ARG A 105 5.48 4.11 10.87
CA ARG A 105 4.29 3.40 10.44
C ARG A 105 3.59 4.15 9.31
N VAL A 106 2.87 3.41 8.49
CA VAL A 106 2.07 4.00 7.41
C VAL A 106 0.78 4.57 7.99
N ALA A 107 0.59 5.88 7.84
CA ALA A 107 -0.60 6.58 8.31
C ALA A 107 -1.63 6.76 7.19
N GLU A 108 -1.19 6.75 5.93
CA GLU A 108 -2.07 6.98 4.80
C GLU A 108 -1.48 6.31 3.57
N THR A 109 -2.32 5.65 2.81
CA THR A 109 -1.95 5.13 1.50
C THR A 109 -3.12 5.34 0.53
N LEU A 110 -2.86 6.16 -0.49
CA LEU A 110 -3.86 6.55 -1.49
C LEU A 110 -3.41 5.97 -2.82
N ALA A 111 -4.17 5.01 -3.35
CA ALA A 111 -3.79 4.27 -4.54
C ALA A 111 -4.46 4.82 -5.79
N TYR A 112 -3.67 5.00 -6.85
CA TYR A 112 -4.13 5.42 -8.17
C TYR A 112 -3.66 4.38 -9.18
N VAL A 113 -4.51 4.03 -10.09
CA VAL A 113 -4.19 3.02 -11.11
C VAL A 113 -4.27 3.65 -12.51
N LYS A 114 -3.35 3.23 -13.36
CA LYS A 114 -3.35 3.62 -14.76
C LYS A 114 -4.37 2.75 -15.49
N GLY A 115 -5.41 3.37 -15.92
CA GLY A 115 -6.52 2.65 -16.54
C GLY A 115 -6.55 2.71 -18.04
#